data_4532cd12f958e44d527d6c4e02a5a58e
#
_entry.id   4532cd12f958e44d527d6c4e02a5a58e
#
_cell.length_a   1.000
_cell.length_b   1.000
_cell.length_c   1.000
_cell.angle_alpha   90.00
_cell.angle_beta   90.00
_cell.angle_gamma   90.00
#
_symmetry.space_group_name_H-M   'P 1'
#
loop_
_entity.id
_entity.type
_entity.pdbx_description
1 polymer ?
#
loop_
_entity_poly.entity_id
_entity_poly.type
_entity_poly.pdbx_seq_one_letter_code
_entity_poly.pdbx_strand_id
1 'polypeptide(L)'
;LSVRPQLMIYPDKCIGCGACVEACRAGARTLGKNGALQYDRTACKHCGACAANCFSGALVMSGKEMTVEEVMEEILQDRAYYRNSGGGVTLSGGEVSTQPEFALELLQALKKEGISTAIETNLHAPWSVYERMLPFLDLVMFDIKIFDEEAHRRWTGVSNRQILENAKKVAASGKPYLVRTPVIPGVNDTEEEIGSIANYVGTLG
;
A
#
# COMPACT_ATOMS: atom_id res chain seq x y z
N LEU A 1 1.77 -4.26 -7.50
CA LEU A 1 0.60 -3.83 -6.73
C LEU A 1 -0.64 -3.89 -7.62
N SER A 2 -1.80 -4.22 -7.08
CA SER A 2 -3.08 -4.28 -7.79
C SER A 2 -4.06 -3.29 -7.17
N VAL A 3 -4.72 -2.54 -8.02
CA VAL A 3 -5.83 -1.65 -7.63
C VAL A 3 -7.18 -2.38 -7.58
N ARG A 4 -7.20 -3.67 -7.90
CA ARG A 4 -8.42 -4.50 -7.86
C ARG A 4 -8.38 -5.42 -6.66
N PRO A 5 -9.55 -5.78 -6.08
CA PRO A 5 -9.61 -6.78 -5.01
C PRO A 5 -8.90 -8.07 -5.40
N GLN A 6 -8.14 -8.63 -4.47
CA GLN A 6 -7.35 -9.84 -4.67
C GLN A 6 -7.86 -10.98 -3.81
N LEU A 7 -7.79 -12.20 -4.34
CA LEU A 7 -8.14 -13.39 -3.57
C LEU A 7 -6.96 -13.78 -2.65
N MET A 8 -7.20 -13.71 -1.36
CA MET A 8 -6.30 -14.22 -0.31
C MET A 8 -6.66 -15.68 0.01
N ILE A 9 -5.62 -16.48 0.24
CA ILE A 9 -5.76 -17.90 0.52
C ILE A 9 -5.06 -18.22 1.83
N TYR A 10 -5.79 -18.82 2.77
CA TYR A 10 -5.29 -19.30 4.06
C TYR A 10 -5.37 -20.82 4.08
N PRO A 11 -4.30 -21.54 3.66
CA PRO A 11 -4.31 -23.00 3.55
C PRO A 11 -4.68 -23.70 4.85
N ASP A 12 -4.20 -23.18 5.97
CA ASP A 12 -4.42 -23.74 7.31
C ASP A 12 -5.90 -23.72 7.75
N LYS A 13 -6.73 -22.86 7.13
CA LYS A 13 -8.17 -22.80 7.38
C LYS A 13 -8.97 -23.68 6.43
N CYS A 14 -8.32 -24.29 5.42
CA CYS A 14 -9.02 -25.06 4.41
C CYS A 14 -9.44 -26.42 4.93
N ILE A 15 -10.74 -26.73 4.89
CA ILE A 15 -11.33 -28.01 5.29
C ILE A 15 -11.53 -28.98 4.11
N GLY A 16 -11.09 -28.65 2.91
CA GLY A 16 -11.15 -29.52 1.73
C GLY A 16 -12.56 -29.77 1.16
N CYS A 17 -13.56 -28.95 1.50
CA CYS A 17 -14.97 -29.19 1.13
C CYS A 17 -15.28 -29.07 -0.36
N GLY A 18 -14.40 -28.52 -1.21
CA GLY A 18 -14.59 -28.40 -2.66
C GLY A 18 -15.53 -27.29 -3.14
N ALA A 19 -16.30 -26.62 -2.27
CA ALA A 19 -17.28 -25.59 -2.65
C ALA A 19 -16.71 -24.46 -3.52
N CYS A 20 -15.44 -24.11 -3.32
CA CYS A 20 -14.75 -23.09 -4.12
C CYS A 20 -14.46 -23.56 -5.57
N VAL A 21 -14.36 -24.85 -5.81
CA VAL A 21 -14.20 -25.43 -7.16
C VAL A 21 -15.52 -25.34 -7.91
N GLU A 22 -16.61 -25.75 -7.27
CA GLU A 22 -17.98 -25.70 -7.85
C GLU A 22 -18.40 -24.24 -8.16
N ALA A 23 -18.05 -23.30 -7.27
CA ALA A 23 -18.37 -21.88 -7.47
C ALA A 23 -17.52 -21.20 -8.55
N CYS A 24 -16.41 -21.81 -8.99
CA CYS A 24 -15.46 -21.15 -9.91
C CYS A 24 -15.83 -21.34 -11.38
N ARG A 25 -16.68 -20.47 -11.94
CA ARG A 25 -17.04 -20.48 -13.36
C ARG A 25 -15.87 -20.29 -14.33
N ALA A 26 -14.76 -19.69 -13.87
CA ALA A 26 -13.55 -19.48 -14.66
C ALA A 26 -12.62 -20.71 -14.67
N GLY A 27 -12.94 -21.79 -13.94
CA GLY A 27 -12.08 -22.96 -13.82
C GLY A 27 -10.73 -22.71 -13.13
N ALA A 28 -10.56 -21.55 -12.50
CA ALA A 28 -9.31 -21.18 -11.82
C ALA A 28 -9.07 -21.96 -10.52
N ARG A 29 -10.07 -22.73 -10.05
CA ARG A 29 -10.02 -23.60 -8.89
C ARG A 29 -10.28 -25.04 -9.34
N THR A 30 -9.36 -25.93 -9.02
CA THR A 30 -9.48 -27.35 -9.35
C THR A 30 -8.99 -28.20 -8.18
N LEU A 31 -9.39 -29.48 -8.18
CA LEU A 31 -8.83 -30.48 -7.28
C LEU A 31 -7.72 -31.22 -8.03
N GLY A 32 -6.54 -31.28 -7.46
CA GLY A 32 -5.45 -32.11 -7.96
C GLY A 32 -5.71 -33.59 -7.72
N LYS A 33 -4.91 -34.49 -8.32
CA LYS A 33 -5.03 -35.93 -8.21
C LYS A 33 -4.98 -36.47 -6.77
N ASN A 34 -4.37 -35.72 -5.86
CA ASN A 34 -4.28 -36.04 -4.43
C ASN A 34 -5.37 -35.34 -3.58
N GLY A 35 -6.39 -34.76 -4.21
CA GLY A 35 -7.45 -33.99 -3.52
C GLY A 35 -7.03 -32.61 -3.06
N ALA A 36 -5.80 -32.19 -3.29
CA ALA A 36 -5.34 -30.84 -2.92
C ALA A 36 -5.94 -29.78 -3.85
N LEU A 37 -6.37 -28.67 -3.27
CA LEU A 37 -6.86 -27.51 -4.02
C LEU A 37 -5.73 -26.85 -4.80
N GLN A 38 -5.97 -26.63 -6.08
CA GLN A 38 -5.08 -25.92 -6.98
C GLN A 38 -5.69 -24.56 -7.34
N TYR A 39 -4.82 -23.57 -7.60
CA TYR A 39 -5.23 -22.22 -7.97
C TYR A 39 -4.41 -21.71 -9.15
N ASP A 40 -5.08 -21.52 -10.26
CA ASP A 40 -4.52 -20.82 -11.42
C ASP A 40 -4.83 -19.33 -11.35
N ARG A 41 -3.80 -18.54 -11.02
CA ARG A 41 -3.91 -17.08 -10.93
C ARG A 41 -4.19 -16.43 -12.29
N THR A 42 -3.76 -17.04 -13.39
CA THR A 42 -3.93 -16.49 -14.73
C THR A 42 -5.35 -16.64 -15.25
N ALA A 43 -6.01 -17.74 -14.89
CA ALA A 43 -7.42 -17.98 -15.21
C ALA A 43 -8.39 -17.23 -14.28
N CYS A 44 -7.91 -16.73 -13.12
CA CYS A 44 -8.75 -16.10 -12.13
C CYS A 44 -9.29 -14.73 -12.62
N LYS A 45 -10.61 -14.55 -12.52
CA LYS A 45 -11.30 -13.28 -12.85
C LYS A 45 -11.54 -12.35 -11.65
N HIS A 46 -11.03 -12.71 -10.47
CA HIS A 46 -11.19 -11.96 -9.21
C HIS A 46 -12.66 -11.67 -8.85
N CYS A 47 -13.60 -12.51 -9.28
CA CYS A 47 -15.04 -12.30 -9.09
C CYS A 47 -15.55 -12.56 -7.66
N GLY A 48 -14.72 -13.11 -6.77
CA GLY A 48 -15.07 -13.36 -5.37
C GLY A 48 -15.99 -14.56 -5.10
N ALA A 49 -16.56 -15.21 -6.12
CA ALA A 49 -17.54 -16.29 -5.92
C ALA A 49 -17.03 -17.43 -5.02
N CYS A 50 -15.75 -17.82 -5.18
CA CYS A 50 -15.13 -18.86 -4.34
C CYS A 50 -14.95 -18.40 -2.88
N ALA A 51 -14.70 -17.13 -2.62
CA ALA A 51 -14.61 -16.58 -1.27
C ALA A 51 -15.98 -16.50 -0.60
N ALA A 52 -17.00 -16.05 -1.33
CA ALA A 52 -18.39 -16.00 -0.83
C ALA A 52 -18.96 -17.37 -0.44
N ASN A 53 -18.44 -18.47 -1.05
CA ASN A 53 -18.83 -19.84 -0.77
C ASN A 53 -17.83 -20.57 0.15
N CYS A 54 -16.88 -19.87 0.77
CA CYS A 54 -15.90 -20.48 1.66
C CYS A 54 -16.30 -20.34 3.13
N PHE A 55 -17.05 -21.31 3.66
CA PHE A 55 -17.55 -21.30 5.04
C PHE A 55 -16.45 -21.32 6.11
N SER A 56 -15.28 -21.89 5.77
CA SER A 56 -14.15 -21.94 6.72
C SER A 56 -13.33 -20.64 6.76
N GLY A 57 -13.61 -19.68 5.88
CA GLY A 57 -12.82 -18.45 5.76
C GLY A 57 -11.41 -18.66 5.21
N ALA A 58 -11.15 -19.82 4.57
CA ALA A 58 -9.86 -20.08 3.92
C ALA A 58 -9.64 -19.23 2.66
N LEU A 59 -10.70 -18.69 2.10
CA LEU A 59 -10.67 -17.80 0.94
C LEU A 59 -11.39 -16.48 1.30
N VAL A 60 -10.68 -15.38 1.14
CA VAL A 60 -11.21 -14.04 1.44
C VAL A 60 -10.82 -13.09 0.33
N MET A 61 -11.71 -12.21 -0.09
CA MET A 61 -11.33 -11.10 -0.95
C MET A 61 -10.66 -10.01 -0.10
N SER A 62 -9.46 -9.63 -0.51
CA SER A 62 -8.73 -8.49 0.07
C SER A 62 -8.94 -7.28 -0.81
N GLY A 63 -9.27 -6.16 -0.18
CA GLY A 63 -9.67 -4.93 -0.85
C GLY A 63 -11.17 -4.88 -1.12
N LYS A 64 -11.72 -3.69 -1.05
CA LYS A 64 -13.10 -3.34 -1.36
C LYS A 64 -13.07 -2.14 -2.29
N GLU A 65 -13.87 -2.14 -3.34
CA GLU A 65 -14.09 -0.94 -4.13
C GLU A 65 -15.01 -0.01 -3.33
N MET A 66 -14.58 1.23 -3.15
CA MET A 66 -15.29 2.25 -2.39
C MET A 66 -15.18 3.59 -3.10
N THR A 67 -16.22 4.40 -2.99
CA THR A 67 -16.16 5.81 -3.37
C THR A 67 -15.51 6.65 -2.28
N VAL A 68 -15.14 7.89 -2.60
CA VAL A 68 -14.61 8.83 -1.59
C VAL A 68 -15.64 9.09 -0.50
N GLU A 69 -16.93 9.19 -0.87
CA GLU A 69 -18.03 9.41 0.07
C GLU A 69 -18.16 8.24 1.06
N GLU A 70 -18.13 6.99 0.58
CA GLU A 70 -18.19 5.81 1.43
C GLU A 70 -17.01 5.73 2.41
N VAL A 71 -15.79 6.09 1.95
CA VAL A 71 -14.60 6.14 2.81
C VAL A 71 -14.73 7.27 3.83
N MET A 72 -15.22 8.43 3.43
CA MET A 72 -15.45 9.56 4.35
C MET A 72 -16.49 9.24 5.42
N GLU A 73 -17.56 8.51 5.08
CA GLU A 73 -18.56 8.06 6.07
C GLU A 73 -17.92 7.19 7.17
N GLU A 74 -17.00 6.29 6.81
CA GLU A 74 -16.27 5.48 7.80
C GLU A 74 -15.31 6.35 8.63
N ILE A 75 -14.55 7.24 7.99
CA ILE A 75 -13.58 8.12 8.67
C ILE A 75 -14.26 9.05 9.68
N LEU A 76 -15.42 9.60 9.32
CA LEU A 76 -16.12 10.59 10.15
C LEU A 76 -16.70 9.99 11.44
N GLN A 77 -16.81 8.67 11.56
CA GLN A 77 -17.18 7.99 12.81
C GLN A 77 -16.15 8.24 13.91
N ASP A 78 -14.86 8.42 13.54
CA ASP A 78 -13.76 8.66 14.46
C ASP A 78 -13.44 10.15 14.68
N ARG A 79 -14.28 11.06 14.19
CA ARG A 79 -14.07 12.52 14.27
C ARG A 79 -13.73 13.03 15.68
N ALA A 80 -14.39 12.47 16.70
CA ALA A 80 -14.15 12.86 18.08
C ALA A 80 -12.71 12.52 18.53
N TYR A 81 -12.19 11.38 18.08
CA TYR A 81 -10.82 10.97 18.37
C TYR A 81 -9.81 11.88 17.72
N TYR A 82 -9.99 12.25 16.44
CA TYR A 82 -9.08 13.17 15.74
C TYR A 82 -9.02 14.53 16.45
N ARG A 83 -10.16 15.08 16.85
CA ARG A 83 -10.24 16.37 17.55
C ARG A 83 -9.52 16.33 18.91
N ASN A 84 -9.65 15.23 19.66
CA ASN A 84 -9.10 15.14 21.01
C ASN A 84 -7.59 14.81 21.00
N SER A 85 -7.12 14.05 20.03
CA SER A 85 -5.71 13.62 19.95
C SER A 85 -4.82 14.54 19.12
N GLY A 86 -5.40 15.43 18.30
CA GLY A 86 -4.68 16.13 17.25
C GLY A 86 -4.24 15.22 16.10
N GLY A 87 -4.75 13.98 16.06
CA GLY A 87 -4.48 13.00 15.02
C GLY A 87 -5.25 13.26 13.74
N GLY A 88 -5.25 12.29 12.86
CA GLY A 88 -5.91 12.40 11.56
C GLY A 88 -5.87 11.11 10.75
N VAL A 89 -5.87 11.24 9.46
CA VAL A 89 -5.93 10.13 8.50
C VAL A 89 -4.62 10.02 7.72
N THR A 90 -4.07 8.81 7.71
CA THR A 90 -2.93 8.47 6.86
C THR A 90 -3.40 7.62 5.68
N LEU A 91 -3.17 8.11 4.46
CA LEU A 91 -3.35 7.30 3.26
C LEU A 91 -2.10 6.43 3.06
N SER A 92 -2.29 5.13 3.12
CA SER A 92 -1.25 4.11 2.98
C SER A 92 -1.71 3.03 1.98
N GLY A 93 -1.60 1.76 2.33
CA GLY A 93 -2.03 0.61 1.53
C GLY A 93 -0.85 -0.08 0.87
N GLY A 94 -0.99 -0.50 -0.39
CA GLY A 94 0.16 -0.99 -1.12
C GLY A 94 1.11 0.15 -1.51
N GLU A 95 0.58 1.15 -2.20
CA GLU A 95 1.26 2.40 -2.55
C GLU A 95 0.20 3.44 -2.94
N VAL A 96 0.17 4.57 -2.25
CA VAL A 96 -0.83 5.63 -2.44
C VAL A 96 -0.80 6.21 -3.86
N SER A 97 0.38 6.30 -4.45
CA SER A 97 0.57 6.86 -5.80
C SER A 97 0.05 5.97 -6.94
N THR A 98 -0.43 4.76 -6.65
CA THR A 98 -1.06 3.89 -7.66
C THR A 98 -2.51 4.28 -7.97
N GLN A 99 -3.15 5.08 -7.12
CA GLN A 99 -4.49 5.63 -7.30
C GLN A 99 -4.50 7.14 -7.03
N PRO A 100 -3.77 7.94 -7.84
CA PRO A 100 -3.48 9.33 -7.51
C PRO A 100 -4.73 10.23 -7.49
N GLU A 101 -5.69 9.99 -8.37
CA GLU A 101 -6.92 10.80 -8.42
C GLU A 101 -7.80 10.55 -7.19
N PHE A 102 -8.00 9.27 -6.83
CA PHE A 102 -8.75 8.91 -5.63
C PHE A 102 -8.09 9.45 -4.36
N ALA A 103 -6.77 9.31 -4.26
CA ALA A 103 -6.03 9.84 -3.11
C ALA A 103 -6.16 11.37 -3.01
N LEU A 104 -6.08 12.08 -4.13
CA LEU A 104 -6.23 13.52 -4.16
C LEU A 104 -7.63 13.97 -3.74
N GLU A 105 -8.67 13.36 -4.27
CA GLU A 105 -10.07 13.66 -3.91
C GLU A 105 -10.33 13.40 -2.42
N LEU A 106 -9.83 12.28 -1.89
CA LEU A 106 -9.96 11.95 -0.47
C LEU A 106 -9.21 12.96 0.43
N LEU A 107 -7.98 13.34 0.07
CA LEU A 107 -7.22 14.36 0.80
C LEU A 107 -7.95 15.71 0.80
N GLN A 108 -8.55 16.11 -0.32
CA GLN A 108 -9.35 17.34 -0.40
C GLN A 108 -10.59 17.28 0.48
N ALA A 109 -11.29 16.12 0.50
CA ALA A 109 -12.45 15.92 1.36
C ALA A 109 -12.08 15.98 2.85
N LEU A 110 -10.99 15.33 3.24
CA LEU A 110 -10.46 15.38 4.61
C LEU A 110 -10.11 16.80 5.07
N LYS A 111 -9.47 17.58 4.20
CA LYS A 111 -9.16 18.98 4.51
C LYS A 111 -10.38 19.86 4.68
N LYS A 112 -11.44 19.66 3.91
CA LYS A 112 -12.73 20.37 4.10
C LYS A 112 -13.34 20.09 5.48
N GLU A 113 -13.12 18.89 6.02
CA GLU A 113 -13.58 18.48 7.35
C GLU A 113 -12.62 18.92 8.49
N GLY A 114 -11.50 19.56 8.16
CA GLY A 114 -10.49 19.99 9.13
C GLY A 114 -9.72 18.85 9.77
N ILE A 115 -9.65 17.69 9.10
CA ILE A 115 -8.92 16.51 9.56
C ILE A 115 -7.46 16.61 9.09
N SER A 116 -6.52 16.31 9.99
CA SER A 116 -5.10 16.22 9.67
C SER A 116 -4.82 15.05 8.73
N THR A 117 -3.90 15.23 7.80
CA THR A 117 -3.68 14.29 6.70
C THR A 117 -2.22 13.94 6.53
N ALA A 118 -1.95 12.66 6.31
CA ALA A 118 -0.63 12.15 5.98
C ALA A 118 -0.69 11.14 4.83
N ILE A 119 0.43 10.93 4.16
CA ILE A 119 0.62 9.80 3.25
C ILE A 119 1.82 8.97 3.66
N GLU A 120 1.74 7.68 3.38
CA GLU A 120 2.87 6.76 3.34
C GLU A 120 3.15 6.37 1.91
N THR A 121 4.40 6.56 1.44
CA THR A 121 4.75 6.32 0.05
C THR A 121 6.20 5.87 -0.11
N ASN A 122 6.46 5.12 -1.18
CA ASN A 122 7.80 4.76 -1.61
C ASN A 122 8.46 5.85 -2.49
N LEU A 123 7.78 6.94 -2.77
CA LEU A 123 8.20 8.04 -3.66
C LEU A 123 8.59 7.62 -5.09
N HIS A 124 8.21 6.44 -5.56
CA HIS A 124 8.54 5.94 -6.90
C HIS A 124 7.41 6.21 -7.91
N ALA A 125 6.97 7.45 -8.00
CA ALA A 125 6.03 7.93 -9.02
C ALA A 125 6.53 9.27 -9.60
N PRO A 126 6.03 9.73 -10.75
CA PRO A 126 6.34 11.06 -11.25
C PRO A 126 6.05 12.14 -10.22
N TRP A 127 6.93 13.15 -10.12
CA TRP A 127 6.80 14.22 -9.14
C TRP A 127 5.43 14.91 -9.16
N SER A 128 4.86 15.09 -10.35
CA SER A 128 3.54 15.71 -10.53
C SER A 128 2.41 15.06 -9.73
N VAL A 129 2.56 13.77 -9.38
CA VAL A 129 1.59 13.07 -8.51
C VAL A 129 1.65 13.63 -7.09
N TYR A 130 2.85 13.73 -6.53
CA TYR A 130 3.06 14.24 -5.17
C TYR A 130 2.82 15.75 -5.07
N GLU A 131 3.27 16.52 -6.07
CA GLU A 131 3.10 17.96 -6.13
C GLU A 131 1.63 18.38 -6.02
N ARG A 132 0.72 17.62 -6.65
CA ARG A 132 -0.73 17.86 -6.54
C ARG A 132 -1.30 17.53 -5.16
N MET A 133 -0.72 16.56 -4.44
CA MET A 133 -1.15 16.15 -3.11
C MET A 133 -0.60 17.06 -2.00
N LEU A 134 0.61 17.61 -2.17
CA LEU A 134 1.31 18.39 -1.14
C LEU A 134 0.48 19.50 -0.50
N PRO A 135 -0.33 20.29 -1.22
CA PRO A 135 -1.16 21.33 -0.59
C PRO A 135 -2.14 20.79 0.46
N PHE A 136 -2.52 19.52 0.33
CA PHE A 136 -3.50 18.85 1.17
C PHE A 136 -2.88 17.92 2.22
N LEU A 137 -1.55 17.97 2.41
CA LEU A 137 -0.82 17.13 3.37
C LEU A 137 -0.29 17.96 4.54
N ASP A 138 -0.37 17.39 5.73
CA ASP A 138 0.28 17.88 6.95
C ASP A 138 1.57 17.11 7.24
N LEU A 139 1.69 15.87 6.76
CA LEU A 139 2.88 15.03 6.93
C LEU A 139 3.08 14.13 5.70
N VAL A 140 4.32 14.00 5.26
CA VAL A 140 4.73 13.02 4.24
C VAL A 140 5.65 11.98 4.88
N MET A 141 5.24 10.72 4.93
CA MET A 141 6.08 9.63 5.38
C MET A 141 6.57 8.84 4.16
N PHE A 142 7.87 8.63 4.06
CA PHE A 142 8.42 7.90 2.93
C PHE A 142 9.60 7.00 3.32
N ASP A 143 9.81 5.97 2.49
CA ASP A 143 10.84 4.98 2.75
C ASP A 143 12.06 5.19 1.84
N ILE A 144 13.26 5.18 2.44
CA ILE A 144 14.52 4.95 1.75
C ILE A 144 15.01 3.58 2.17
N LYS A 145 14.82 2.58 1.30
CA LYS A 145 15.07 1.18 1.65
C LYS A 145 16.52 0.78 1.48
N ILE A 146 17.14 1.22 0.39
CA ILE A 146 18.53 0.93 0.03
C ILE A 146 19.08 2.15 -0.71
N PHE A 147 20.24 2.65 -0.34
CA PHE A 147 20.89 3.80 -0.95
C PHE A 147 21.69 3.42 -2.19
N ASP A 148 22.41 2.28 -2.15
CA ASP A 148 23.12 1.76 -3.33
C ASP A 148 22.11 1.42 -4.44
N GLU A 149 22.31 2.01 -5.62
CA GLU A 149 21.38 1.87 -6.74
C GLU A 149 21.30 0.44 -7.28
N GLU A 150 22.43 -0.27 -7.35
CA GLU A 150 22.47 -1.62 -7.89
C GLU A 150 21.82 -2.61 -6.92
N ALA A 151 22.12 -2.48 -5.62
CA ALA A 151 21.46 -3.26 -4.59
C ALA A 151 19.95 -2.97 -4.56
N HIS A 152 19.54 -1.69 -4.63
CA HIS A 152 18.13 -1.32 -4.70
C HIS A 152 17.43 -1.99 -5.88
N ARG A 153 18.03 -1.95 -7.07
CA ARG A 153 17.48 -2.60 -8.28
C ARG A 153 17.40 -4.12 -8.13
N ARG A 154 18.39 -4.73 -7.48
CA ARG A 154 18.41 -6.18 -7.23
C ARG A 154 17.25 -6.62 -6.35
N TRP A 155 16.96 -5.87 -5.29
CA TRP A 155 15.97 -6.27 -4.29
C TRP A 155 14.55 -5.76 -4.56
N THR A 156 14.41 -4.63 -5.26
CA THR A 156 13.10 -4.01 -5.53
C THR A 156 12.66 -4.09 -6.98
N GLY A 157 13.58 -4.40 -7.90
CA GLY A 157 13.36 -4.43 -9.34
C GLY A 157 13.48 -3.07 -10.03
N VAL A 158 13.69 -1.97 -9.29
CA VAL A 158 13.72 -0.60 -9.84
C VAL A 158 14.90 0.21 -9.30
N SER A 159 15.29 1.28 -10.01
CA SER A 159 16.26 2.27 -9.53
C SER A 159 15.68 3.14 -8.43
N ASN A 160 16.52 3.56 -7.48
CA ASN A 160 16.15 4.51 -6.43
C ASN A 160 16.34 5.99 -6.83
N ARG A 161 16.86 6.30 -8.00
CA ARG A 161 17.16 7.69 -8.41
C ARG A 161 15.95 8.60 -8.28
N GLN A 162 14.81 8.18 -8.83
CA GLN A 162 13.57 8.95 -8.74
C GLN A 162 13.09 9.13 -7.30
N ILE A 163 13.27 8.11 -6.46
CA ILE A 163 12.93 8.16 -5.03
C ILE A 163 13.75 9.24 -4.34
N LEU A 164 15.07 9.23 -4.52
CA LEU A 164 15.98 10.19 -3.91
C LEU A 164 15.72 11.61 -4.41
N GLU A 165 15.47 11.80 -5.71
CA GLU A 165 15.10 13.11 -6.23
C GLU A 165 13.77 13.62 -5.69
N ASN A 166 12.77 12.77 -5.60
CA ASN A 166 11.47 13.14 -5.02
C ASN A 166 11.60 13.46 -3.53
N ALA A 167 12.44 12.74 -2.78
CA ALA A 167 12.72 13.03 -1.37
C ALA A 167 13.28 14.46 -1.19
N LYS A 168 14.23 14.89 -2.04
CA LYS A 168 14.74 16.27 -2.05
C LYS A 168 13.63 17.30 -2.30
N LYS A 169 12.72 16.99 -3.23
CA LYS A 169 11.60 17.91 -3.54
C LYS A 169 10.58 17.96 -2.41
N VAL A 170 10.32 16.85 -1.72
CA VAL A 170 9.49 16.84 -0.50
C VAL A 170 10.13 17.72 0.57
N ALA A 171 11.42 17.56 0.85
CA ALA A 171 12.14 18.37 1.82
C ALA A 171 12.10 19.87 1.44
N ALA A 172 12.35 20.20 0.17
CA ALA A 172 12.30 21.57 -0.33
C ALA A 172 10.88 22.19 -0.31
N SER A 173 9.82 21.40 -0.21
CA SER A 173 8.43 21.89 -0.17
C SER A 173 8.06 22.57 1.15
N GLY A 174 8.88 22.44 2.19
CA GLY A 174 8.61 22.96 3.52
C GLY A 174 7.52 22.19 4.29
N LYS A 175 7.03 21.08 3.75
CA LYS A 175 6.09 20.19 4.46
C LYS A 175 6.84 19.34 5.47
N PRO A 176 6.29 19.10 6.67
CA PRO A 176 6.81 18.09 7.58
C PRO A 176 6.93 16.73 6.90
N TYR A 177 8.03 16.05 7.12
CA TYR A 177 8.23 14.71 6.60
C TYR A 177 8.92 13.79 7.61
N LEU A 178 8.74 12.49 7.42
CA LEU A 178 9.39 11.45 8.19
C LEU A 178 9.99 10.43 7.23
N VAL A 179 11.31 10.23 7.32
CA VAL A 179 12.01 9.20 6.56
C VAL A 179 12.04 7.91 7.38
N ARG A 180 11.71 6.80 6.75
CA ARG A 180 11.75 5.47 7.36
C ARG A 180 12.66 4.56 6.55
N THR A 181 13.36 3.67 7.24
CA THR A 181 14.17 2.61 6.62
C THR A 181 13.82 1.28 7.25
N PRO A 182 13.11 0.40 6.54
CA PRO A 182 12.93 -0.97 7.03
C PRO A 182 14.26 -1.71 6.95
N VAL A 183 14.84 -2.02 8.11
CA VAL A 183 16.11 -2.75 8.17
C VAL A 183 15.84 -4.24 8.02
N ILE A 184 16.40 -4.85 6.96
CA ILE A 184 16.20 -6.25 6.61
C ILE A 184 17.53 -6.98 6.69
N PRO A 185 17.69 -7.97 7.61
CA PRO A 185 18.93 -8.72 7.76
C PRO A 185 19.42 -9.34 6.45
N GLY A 186 20.70 -9.14 6.16
CA GLY A 186 21.36 -9.63 4.94
C GLY A 186 20.99 -8.87 3.66
N VAL A 187 20.25 -7.77 3.75
CA VAL A 187 19.84 -6.95 2.60
C VAL A 187 20.42 -5.55 2.70
N ASN A 188 20.08 -4.82 3.76
CA ASN A 188 20.45 -3.43 3.95
C ASN A 188 20.89 -3.11 5.39
N ASP A 189 21.29 -4.11 6.17
CA ASP A 189 21.63 -4.01 7.59
C ASP A 189 23.14 -3.77 7.84
N THR A 190 23.92 -3.47 6.80
CA THR A 190 25.34 -3.14 6.96
C THR A 190 25.53 -1.72 7.48
N GLU A 191 26.58 -1.48 8.26
CA GLU A 191 26.94 -0.14 8.76
C GLU A 191 27.15 0.86 7.61
N GLU A 192 27.74 0.40 6.50
CA GLU A 192 28.01 1.21 5.31
C GLU A 192 26.70 1.68 4.66
N GLU A 193 25.74 0.77 4.47
CA GLU A 193 24.46 1.07 3.84
C GLU A 193 23.61 1.99 4.73
N ILE A 194 23.50 1.68 6.02
CA ILE A 194 22.78 2.53 6.98
C ILE A 194 23.45 3.90 7.11
N GLY A 195 24.79 3.95 7.14
CA GLY A 195 25.56 5.20 7.14
C GLY A 195 25.29 6.04 5.89
N SER A 196 25.22 5.42 4.72
CA SER A 196 24.92 6.10 3.46
C SER A 196 23.50 6.68 3.45
N ILE A 197 22.51 5.93 3.93
CA ILE A 197 21.14 6.42 4.10
C ILE A 197 21.11 7.59 5.07
N ALA A 198 21.75 7.45 6.25
CA ALA A 198 21.76 8.50 7.27
C ALA A 198 22.42 9.79 6.76
N ASN A 199 23.56 9.67 6.08
CA ASN A 199 24.24 10.81 5.46
C ASN A 199 23.35 11.50 4.42
N TYR A 200 22.69 10.73 3.54
CA TYR A 200 21.77 11.31 2.57
C TYR A 200 20.59 12.03 3.25
N VAL A 201 19.97 11.39 4.26
CA VAL A 201 18.85 12.03 5.01
C VAL A 201 19.32 13.31 5.69
N GLY A 202 20.55 13.34 6.23
CA GLY A 202 21.15 14.56 6.78
C GLY A 202 21.31 15.71 5.78
N THR A 203 21.33 15.43 4.47
CA THR A 203 21.37 16.46 3.43
C THR A 203 20.00 17.04 3.09
N LEU A 204 18.93 16.44 3.58
CA LEU A 204 17.56 16.91 3.30
C LEU A 204 17.13 18.09 4.21
N GLY A 205 17.81 18.31 5.33
CA GLY A 205 17.57 19.42 6.27
C GLY A 205 16.95 18.96 7.57
#